data_d1113eda1a4423b1f72c3d93b9b06fda
#
_entry.id   d1113eda1a4423b1f72c3d93b9b06fda
#
_cell.length_a   1.000
_cell.length_b   1.000
_cell.length_c   1.000
_cell.angle_alpha   90.00
_cell.angle_beta   90.00
_cell.angle_gamma   90.00
#
_symmetry.space_group_name_H-M   'P 1'
#
loop_
_entity.id
_entity.type
_entity.pdbx_description
1 polymer ?
#
loop_
_entity_poly.entity_id
_entity_poly.type
_entity_poly.pdbx_seq_one_letter_code
_entity_poly.pdbx_strand_id
1 'polypeptide(L)'
;MSKVITFGEIMLRLKSPGLERFFQSPSLEATFGGGEANVAVSLANYGMEAGYITVLPDNDISKACLRELRGFGVDVSNVTYGEGRFGIYFLESGANQRPSKVIYDRAYSSIALAKPGDVDFVKAFGDATWFHITGITPAVSETAAELSLEAVKTAKKMGLTVSCDLNFRKNLWKYGKEAKEVMSELTKYVDVIIANEEDCQKSLGIENNQKVESGELDTKKYEELAKAVLDKYPDAKKIAITLRESKSASHNNWSACIYNRKEFYVSKKYEIKNIVDRVGGGDSFAGGLIYGLNNYETDAQALEFAVAASCLKHSIGGDFNRASLSEVKALMGGDGSGRVQR
;
A
#
# COMPACT_ATOMS: atom_id res chain seq x y z
N MET A 1 5.35 -7.91 -21.30
CA MET A 1 4.85 -8.04 -19.92
C MET A 1 4.37 -6.69 -19.44
N SER A 2 3.45 -6.63 -18.49
CA SER A 2 2.99 -5.34 -17.96
C SER A 2 4.09 -4.75 -17.06
N LYS A 3 4.48 -3.50 -17.31
CA LYS A 3 5.43 -2.75 -16.49
C LYS A 3 4.64 -1.82 -15.56
N VAL A 4 4.90 -1.91 -14.28
CA VAL A 4 4.22 -1.13 -13.23
C VAL A 4 5.19 -0.13 -12.63
N ILE A 5 4.80 1.12 -12.57
CA ILE A 5 5.55 2.17 -11.88
C ILE A 5 4.80 2.59 -10.63
N THR A 6 5.52 2.78 -9.54
CA THR A 6 4.97 3.30 -8.29
C THR A 6 5.69 4.58 -7.87
N PHE A 7 4.98 5.50 -7.22
CA PHE A 7 5.54 6.78 -6.77
C PHE A 7 5.11 7.09 -5.35
N GLY A 8 6.08 7.39 -4.47
CA GLY A 8 5.79 7.81 -3.10
C GLY A 8 7.01 7.91 -2.20
N GLU A 9 6.80 8.04 -0.91
CA GLU A 9 7.87 8.14 0.08
C GLU A 9 8.35 6.76 0.55
N ILE A 10 9.67 6.59 0.63
CA ILE A 10 10.31 5.52 1.39
C ILE A 10 11.04 6.11 2.58
N MET A 11 10.94 5.43 3.72
CA MET A 11 11.50 5.87 4.99
C MET A 11 12.48 4.84 5.55
N LEU A 12 13.42 5.32 6.37
CA LEU A 12 14.18 4.49 7.28
C LEU A 12 13.28 4.07 8.43
N ARG A 13 13.08 2.77 8.58
CA ARG A 13 12.37 2.17 9.70
C ARG A 13 13.34 1.81 10.81
N LEU A 14 13.06 2.31 12.00
CA LEU A 14 13.81 2.01 13.23
C LEU A 14 12.87 1.29 14.20
N LYS A 15 13.02 -0.03 14.36
CA LYS A 15 12.14 -0.86 15.16
C LYS A 15 12.85 -1.34 16.43
N SER A 16 12.13 -1.33 17.56
CA SER A 16 12.61 -2.02 18.77
C SER A 16 12.78 -3.52 18.51
N PRO A 17 13.84 -4.17 19.03
CA PRO A 17 14.04 -5.60 18.85
C PRO A 17 12.86 -6.43 19.36
N GLY A 18 12.49 -7.46 18.62
CA GLY A 18 11.43 -8.38 19.01
C GLY A 18 10.11 -7.66 19.38
N LEU A 19 9.69 -7.85 20.63
CA LEU A 19 8.48 -7.23 21.23
C LEU A 19 8.83 -6.21 22.33
N GLU A 20 10.07 -5.74 22.37
CA GLU A 20 10.53 -4.75 23.34
C GLU A 20 9.85 -3.39 23.14
N ARG A 21 9.80 -2.64 24.23
CA ARG A 21 9.42 -1.24 24.18
C ARG A 21 10.56 -0.37 23.63
N PHE A 22 10.23 0.84 23.18
CA PHE A 22 11.26 1.80 22.78
C PHE A 22 12.32 1.98 23.87
N PHE A 23 13.58 1.75 23.49
CA PHE A 23 14.75 1.89 24.37
C PHE A 23 14.74 1.01 25.62
N GLN A 24 14.01 -0.10 25.62
CA GLN A 24 14.16 -1.15 26.61
C GLN A 24 15.55 -1.81 26.51
N SER A 25 16.08 -1.94 25.30
CA SER A 25 17.48 -2.17 25.00
C SER A 25 18.06 -0.98 24.22
N PRO A 26 19.40 -0.81 24.18
CA PRO A 26 20.03 0.36 23.52
C PRO A 26 20.12 0.25 22.00
N SER A 27 19.45 -0.71 21.38
CA SER A 27 19.54 -0.97 19.92
C SER A 27 18.18 -0.79 19.24
N LEU A 28 18.23 -0.44 17.95
CA LEU A 28 17.09 -0.44 17.04
C LEU A 28 17.45 -1.21 15.76
N GLU A 29 16.52 -2.02 15.28
CA GLU A 29 16.63 -2.71 13.99
C GLU A 29 16.34 -1.71 12.87
N ALA A 30 17.29 -1.48 11.97
CA ALA A 30 17.15 -0.53 10.86
C ALA A 30 16.82 -1.28 9.56
N THR A 31 15.71 -0.91 8.91
CA THR A 31 15.27 -1.39 7.60
C THR A 31 14.65 -0.23 6.81
N PHE A 32 14.22 -0.49 5.57
CA PHE A 32 13.49 0.50 4.78
C PHE A 32 12.04 0.07 4.55
N GLY A 33 11.15 1.04 4.34
CA GLY A 33 9.76 0.78 4.01
C GLY A 33 9.00 2.05 3.59
N GLY A 34 8.01 1.84 2.75
CA GLY A 34 7.12 2.88 2.25
C GLY A 34 6.06 2.25 1.36
N GLY A 35 4.82 2.72 1.41
CA GLY A 35 3.68 2.07 0.77
C GLY A 35 3.95 1.65 -0.66
N GLU A 36 4.33 2.59 -1.49
CA GLU A 36 4.54 2.39 -2.91
C GLU A 36 5.83 1.59 -3.22
N ALA A 37 6.88 1.75 -2.41
CA ALA A 37 8.09 0.93 -2.50
C ALA A 37 7.79 -0.54 -2.11
N ASN A 38 6.96 -0.76 -1.09
CA ASN A 38 6.51 -2.09 -0.67
C ASN A 38 5.72 -2.80 -1.78
N VAL A 39 4.88 -2.04 -2.51
CA VAL A 39 4.15 -2.54 -3.69
C VAL A 39 5.12 -2.91 -4.81
N ALA A 40 6.09 -2.04 -5.14
CA ALA A 40 7.09 -2.33 -6.17
C ALA A 40 7.89 -3.60 -5.86
N VAL A 41 8.34 -3.78 -4.61
CA VAL A 41 9.04 -4.99 -4.17
C VAL A 41 8.16 -6.23 -4.28
N SER A 42 6.88 -6.15 -3.90
CA SER A 42 5.95 -7.27 -4.07
C SER A 42 5.82 -7.69 -5.52
N LEU A 43 5.64 -6.73 -6.43
CA LEU A 43 5.51 -6.97 -7.87
C LEU A 43 6.77 -7.58 -8.47
N ALA A 44 7.95 -7.06 -8.11
CA ALA A 44 9.23 -7.61 -8.54
C ALA A 44 9.42 -9.07 -8.06
N ASN A 45 9.06 -9.38 -6.81
CA ASN A 45 9.10 -10.75 -6.28
C ASN A 45 8.14 -11.71 -7.00
N TYR A 46 7.07 -11.18 -7.61
CA TYR A 46 6.16 -11.97 -8.45
C TYR A 46 6.60 -12.06 -9.92
N GLY A 47 7.76 -11.48 -10.26
CA GLY A 47 8.34 -11.55 -11.61
C GLY A 47 7.79 -10.51 -12.59
N MET A 48 7.13 -9.46 -12.12
CA MET A 48 6.73 -8.32 -12.95
C MET A 48 7.87 -7.30 -13.09
N GLU A 49 7.88 -6.57 -14.20
CA GLU A 49 8.71 -5.38 -14.32
C GLU A 49 8.14 -4.27 -13.41
N ALA A 50 8.88 -3.92 -12.36
CA ALA A 50 8.46 -2.92 -11.38
C ALA A 50 9.49 -1.80 -11.25
N GLY A 51 9.05 -0.55 -11.40
CA GLY A 51 9.86 0.64 -11.18
C GLY A 51 9.31 1.47 -10.02
N TYR A 52 10.21 2.14 -9.32
CA TYR A 52 9.89 3.00 -8.20
C TYR A 52 10.44 4.41 -8.41
N ILE A 53 9.58 5.40 -8.24
CA ILE A 53 9.90 6.82 -8.34
C ILE A 53 9.77 7.45 -6.95
N THR A 54 10.72 8.28 -6.58
CA THR A 54 10.70 9.08 -5.36
C THR A 54 11.69 10.24 -5.46
N VAL A 55 11.68 11.11 -4.46
CA VAL A 55 12.71 12.15 -4.26
C VAL A 55 13.44 11.86 -2.95
N LEU A 56 14.77 11.75 -3.01
CA LEU A 56 15.64 11.41 -1.87
C LEU A 56 16.76 12.43 -1.70
N PRO A 57 17.33 12.59 -0.49
CA PRO A 57 18.57 13.35 -0.33
C PRO A 57 19.76 12.58 -0.92
N ASP A 58 20.75 13.28 -1.48
CA ASP A 58 21.99 12.62 -1.95
C ASP A 58 22.90 12.33 -0.75
N ASN A 59 22.76 11.14 -0.20
CA ASN A 59 23.59 10.65 0.89
C ASN A 59 23.70 9.13 0.90
N ASP A 60 24.53 8.58 1.79
CA ASP A 60 24.80 7.15 1.84
C ASP A 60 23.62 6.30 2.31
N ILE A 61 22.68 6.87 3.09
CA ILE A 61 21.43 6.17 3.49
C ILE A 61 20.55 5.95 2.26
N SER A 62 20.38 6.98 1.42
CA SER A 62 19.66 6.87 0.16
C SER A 62 20.30 5.85 -0.78
N LYS A 63 21.64 5.86 -0.89
CA LYS A 63 22.37 4.88 -1.71
C LYS A 63 22.19 3.44 -1.19
N ALA A 64 22.17 3.26 0.14
CA ALA A 64 21.90 1.96 0.75
C ALA A 64 20.48 1.47 0.48
N CYS A 65 19.49 2.37 0.61
CA CYS A 65 18.10 2.10 0.29
C CYS A 65 17.92 1.67 -1.18
N LEU A 66 18.47 2.42 -2.11
CA LEU A 66 18.37 2.11 -3.55
C LEU A 66 19.10 0.80 -3.91
N ARG A 67 20.18 0.47 -3.20
CA ARG A 67 20.85 -0.83 -3.36
C ARG A 67 19.97 -1.98 -2.90
N GLU A 68 19.24 -1.83 -1.78
CA GLU A 68 18.29 -2.84 -1.31
C GLU A 68 17.15 -3.04 -2.30
N LEU A 69 16.53 -1.95 -2.80
CA LEU A 69 15.45 -2.03 -3.79
C LEU A 69 15.93 -2.73 -5.09
N ARG A 70 17.13 -2.38 -5.60
CA ARG A 70 17.73 -3.09 -6.73
C ARG A 70 17.98 -4.57 -6.45
N GLY A 71 18.31 -4.92 -5.21
CA GLY A 71 18.47 -6.31 -4.78
C GLY A 71 17.19 -7.14 -4.91
N PHE A 72 16.02 -6.50 -4.83
CA PHE A 72 14.72 -7.10 -5.12
C PHE A 72 14.34 -7.06 -6.61
N GLY A 73 15.15 -6.47 -7.46
CA GLY A 73 14.84 -6.33 -8.88
C GLY A 73 13.97 -5.11 -9.24
N VAL A 74 13.79 -4.17 -8.31
CA VAL A 74 13.05 -2.92 -8.58
C VAL A 74 13.93 -1.96 -9.38
N ASP A 75 13.40 -1.43 -10.49
CA ASP A 75 14.04 -0.35 -11.24
C ASP A 75 13.93 0.98 -10.48
N VAL A 76 15.07 1.53 -10.09
CA VAL A 76 15.20 2.81 -9.38
C VAL A 76 15.92 3.88 -10.22
N SER A 77 16.00 3.69 -11.52
CA SER A 77 16.74 4.60 -12.44
C SER A 77 16.13 6.00 -12.52
N ASN A 78 14.84 6.13 -12.21
CA ASN A 78 14.11 7.39 -12.23
C ASN A 78 13.92 8.02 -10.83
N VAL A 79 14.71 7.62 -9.85
CA VAL A 79 14.75 8.31 -8.55
C VAL A 79 15.46 9.66 -8.71
N THR A 80 14.84 10.70 -8.19
CA THR A 80 15.37 12.07 -8.21
C THR A 80 16.05 12.38 -6.88
N TYR A 81 17.14 13.13 -6.92
CA TYR A 81 17.75 13.68 -5.71
C TYR A 81 17.30 15.14 -5.51
N GLY A 82 16.92 15.47 -4.27
CA GLY A 82 16.41 16.79 -3.90
C GLY A 82 16.91 17.22 -2.51
N GLU A 83 16.54 18.44 -2.15
CA GLU A 83 16.80 18.98 -0.82
C GLU A 83 16.04 18.20 0.26
N GLY A 84 16.42 18.42 1.52
CA GLY A 84 15.77 17.82 2.66
C GLY A 84 16.53 16.63 3.24
N ARG A 85 15.81 15.75 3.91
CA ARG A 85 16.36 14.58 4.61
C ARG A 85 15.63 13.30 4.26
N PHE A 86 16.19 12.17 4.61
CA PHE A 86 15.51 10.90 4.56
C PHE A 86 14.43 10.85 5.67
N GLY A 87 13.20 10.51 5.32
CA GLY A 87 12.12 10.32 6.29
C GLY A 87 12.40 9.13 7.21
N ILE A 88 12.00 9.21 8.47
CA ILE A 88 12.20 8.15 9.46
C ILE A 88 10.86 7.81 10.11
N TYR A 89 10.66 6.54 10.43
CA TYR A 89 9.66 6.19 11.40
C TYR A 89 10.17 5.16 12.40
N PHE A 90 9.67 5.29 13.63
CA PHE A 90 9.97 4.38 14.72
C PHE A 90 8.81 3.44 14.93
N LEU A 91 9.11 2.16 15.17
CA LEU A 91 8.11 1.12 15.40
C LEU A 91 8.38 0.36 16.69
N GLU A 92 7.37 0.27 17.54
CA GLU A 92 7.27 -0.65 18.66
C GLU A 92 6.21 -1.70 18.31
N SER A 93 6.60 -2.97 18.24
CA SER A 93 5.66 -4.05 17.93
C SER A 93 4.70 -4.30 19.07
N GLY A 94 3.43 -4.49 18.73
CA GLY A 94 2.40 -4.89 19.68
C GLY A 94 2.48 -6.38 20.04
N ALA A 95 1.87 -6.73 21.17
CA ALA A 95 1.71 -8.11 21.62
C ALA A 95 0.40 -8.26 22.40
N ASN A 96 -0.39 -9.27 22.10
CA ASN A 96 -1.71 -9.51 22.73
C ASN A 96 -2.58 -8.24 22.70
N GLN A 97 -2.91 -7.67 23.85
CA GLN A 97 -3.73 -6.47 24.02
C GLN A 97 -2.93 -5.16 23.88
N ARG A 98 -1.60 -5.24 23.87
CA ARG A 98 -0.73 -4.06 23.68
C ARG A 98 -0.62 -3.72 22.19
N PRO A 99 -1.15 -2.57 21.74
CA PRO A 99 -1.07 -2.20 20.32
C PRO A 99 0.36 -1.87 19.91
N SER A 100 0.65 -2.01 18.62
CA SER A 100 1.87 -1.45 18.02
C SER A 100 1.81 0.09 18.08
N LYS A 101 2.99 0.70 18.20
CA LYS A 101 3.14 2.17 18.16
C LYS A 101 4.04 2.58 17.00
N VAL A 102 3.61 3.59 16.29
CA VAL A 102 4.38 4.20 15.21
C VAL A 102 4.58 5.68 15.51
N ILE A 103 5.81 6.14 15.43
CA ILE A 103 6.16 7.56 15.55
C ILE A 103 6.82 7.97 14.23
N TYR A 104 6.21 8.93 13.53
CA TYR A 104 6.75 9.47 12.29
C TYR A 104 7.64 10.67 12.56
N ASP A 105 8.82 10.67 11.97
CA ASP A 105 9.72 11.79 11.84
C ASP A 105 10.04 12.00 10.36
N ARG A 106 9.07 12.59 9.64
CA ARG A 106 9.09 12.74 8.17
C ARG A 106 8.87 14.18 7.67
N ALA A 107 8.74 15.13 8.57
CA ALA A 107 8.71 16.54 8.18
C ALA A 107 10.02 16.93 7.50
N TYR A 108 9.93 17.74 6.46
CA TYR A 108 11.09 18.18 5.66
C TYR A 108 11.87 17.01 5.01
N SER A 109 11.26 15.84 4.83
CA SER A 109 11.84 14.82 3.96
C SER A 109 11.88 15.33 2.52
N SER A 110 12.79 14.78 1.70
CA SER A 110 12.95 15.26 0.32
C SER A 110 11.66 15.18 -0.48
N ILE A 111 10.86 14.11 -0.30
CA ILE A 111 9.54 14.01 -0.93
C ILE A 111 8.53 15.04 -0.37
N ALA A 112 8.64 15.39 0.91
CA ALA A 112 7.76 16.41 1.52
C ALA A 112 8.08 17.83 1.03
N LEU A 113 9.29 18.07 0.54
CA LEU A 113 9.72 19.34 -0.04
C LEU A 113 9.58 19.35 -1.57
N ALA A 114 9.44 18.21 -2.20
CA ALA A 114 9.28 18.09 -3.65
C ALA A 114 7.99 18.76 -4.12
N LYS A 115 8.05 19.36 -5.29
CA LYS A 115 6.96 20.14 -5.90
C LYS A 115 6.77 19.76 -7.37
N PRO A 116 5.64 20.14 -7.97
CA PRO A 116 5.41 19.93 -9.40
C PRO A 116 6.59 20.37 -10.27
N GLY A 117 6.96 19.49 -11.21
CA GLY A 117 8.11 19.69 -12.10
C GLY A 117 9.46 19.16 -11.57
N ASP A 118 9.59 18.77 -10.29
CA ASP A 118 10.83 18.18 -9.75
C ASP A 118 11.03 16.73 -10.23
N VAL A 119 9.97 16.07 -10.68
CA VAL A 119 9.99 14.72 -11.25
C VAL A 119 9.50 14.75 -12.69
N ASP A 120 10.30 14.26 -13.63
CA ASP A 120 9.88 14.06 -15.03
C ASP A 120 9.06 12.76 -15.15
N PHE A 121 7.77 12.85 -14.86
CA PHE A 121 6.86 11.69 -14.92
C PHE A 121 6.72 11.13 -16.34
N VAL A 122 6.82 11.95 -17.39
CA VAL A 122 6.72 11.46 -18.78
C VAL A 122 7.88 10.51 -19.07
N LYS A 123 9.10 10.92 -18.72
CA LYS A 123 10.29 10.08 -18.84
C LYS A 123 10.21 8.86 -17.92
N ALA A 124 9.80 9.05 -16.69
CA ALA A 124 9.80 8.00 -15.68
C ALA A 124 8.76 6.91 -15.96
N PHE A 125 7.60 7.25 -16.51
CA PHE A 125 6.59 6.27 -16.93
C PHE A 125 7.03 5.52 -18.20
N GLY A 126 7.67 6.20 -19.15
CA GLY A 126 8.21 5.55 -20.35
C GLY A 126 7.18 4.68 -21.07
N ASP A 127 7.44 3.37 -21.09
CA ASP A 127 6.59 2.33 -21.69
C ASP A 127 5.71 1.58 -20.67
N ALA A 128 5.58 2.10 -19.45
CA ALA A 128 4.74 1.50 -18.42
C ALA A 128 3.26 1.44 -18.86
N THR A 129 2.56 0.43 -18.36
CA THR A 129 1.12 0.24 -18.61
C THR A 129 0.28 0.49 -17.37
N TRP A 130 0.92 0.59 -16.20
CA TRP A 130 0.26 0.74 -14.92
C TRP A 130 1.03 1.69 -14.01
N PHE A 131 0.30 2.57 -13.35
CA PHE A 131 0.82 3.46 -12.31
C PHE A 131 0.09 3.22 -10.97
N HIS A 132 0.85 3.15 -9.87
CA HIS A 132 0.29 3.00 -8.53
C HIS A 132 0.80 4.09 -7.58
N ILE A 133 -0.12 4.62 -6.77
CA ILE A 133 0.14 5.61 -5.73
C ILE A 133 -0.72 5.30 -4.50
N THR A 134 -0.34 5.83 -3.34
CA THR A 134 -1.18 5.79 -2.14
C THR A 134 -1.61 7.18 -1.68
N GLY A 135 -2.64 7.26 -0.84
CA GLY A 135 -3.06 8.50 -0.18
C GLY A 135 -2.11 8.97 0.92
N ILE A 136 -1.00 8.25 1.18
CA ILE A 136 0.01 8.68 2.15
C ILE A 136 0.86 9.82 1.57
N THR A 137 1.33 9.68 0.33
CA THR A 137 2.22 10.68 -0.29
C THR A 137 1.56 12.06 -0.37
N PRO A 138 0.31 12.24 -0.85
CA PRO A 138 -0.36 13.54 -0.83
C PRO A 138 -0.69 14.05 0.58
N ALA A 139 -0.65 13.19 1.61
CA ALA A 139 -0.91 13.59 2.99
C ALA A 139 0.29 14.22 3.70
N VAL A 140 1.48 14.13 3.12
CA VAL A 140 2.74 14.56 3.76
C VAL A 140 2.91 16.08 3.77
N SER A 141 2.60 16.74 2.65
CA SER A 141 2.68 18.19 2.48
C SER A 141 1.78 18.65 1.32
N GLU A 142 1.55 19.97 1.22
CA GLU A 142 0.78 20.55 0.12
C GLU A 142 1.48 20.32 -1.22
N THR A 143 2.79 20.55 -1.29
CA THR A 143 3.57 20.36 -2.52
C THR A 143 3.61 18.89 -2.95
N ALA A 144 3.71 17.95 -2.01
CA ALA A 144 3.62 16.51 -2.30
C ALA A 144 2.22 16.11 -2.81
N ALA A 145 1.15 16.78 -2.33
CA ALA A 145 -0.19 16.58 -2.86
C ALA A 145 -0.32 17.08 -4.30
N GLU A 146 0.22 18.25 -4.61
CA GLU A 146 0.25 18.80 -5.95
C GLU A 146 1.07 17.92 -6.92
N LEU A 147 2.24 17.45 -6.48
CA LEU A 147 3.10 16.54 -7.23
C LEU A 147 2.39 15.18 -7.47
N SER A 148 1.66 14.66 -6.47
CA SER A 148 0.85 13.45 -6.62
C SER A 148 -0.26 13.62 -7.66
N LEU A 149 -0.89 14.80 -7.69
CA LEU A 149 -1.93 15.11 -8.67
C LEU A 149 -1.34 15.24 -10.08
N GLU A 150 -0.13 15.84 -10.23
CA GLU A 150 0.61 15.86 -11.49
C GLU A 150 0.90 14.44 -11.99
N ALA A 151 1.35 13.54 -11.10
CA ALA A 151 1.64 12.15 -11.44
C ALA A 151 0.42 11.42 -12.02
N VAL A 152 -0.73 11.45 -11.31
CA VAL A 152 -1.93 10.75 -11.78
C VAL A 152 -2.49 11.34 -13.09
N LYS A 153 -2.45 12.67 -13.26
CA LYS A 153 -2.85 13.34 -14.51
C LYS A 153 -1.96 12.95 -15.67
N THR A 154 -0.66 12.92 -15.44
CA THR A 154 0.32 12.51 -16.46
C THR A 154 0.13 11.04 -16.84
N ALA A 155 -0.04 10.15 -15.86
CA ALA A 155 -0.30 8.73 -16.10
C ALA A 155 -1.57 8.53 -16.95
N LYS A 156 -2.66 9.21 -16.62
CA LYS A 156 -3.91 9.14 -17.41
C LYS A 156 -3.74 9.69 -18.82
N LYS A 157 -3.02 10.81 -18.98
CA LYS A 157 -2.73 11.39 -20.31
C LYS A 157 -1.90 10.45 -21.18
N MET A 158 -1.02 9.66 -20.58
CA MET A 158 -0.22 8.64 -21.27
C MET A 158 -0.95 7.31 -21.48
N GLY A 159 -2.18 7.17 -20.99
CA GLY A 159 -3.01 5.96 -21.18
C GLY A 159 -2.73 4.83 -20.19
N LEU A 160 -2.00 5.09 -19.09
CA LEU A 160 -1.74 4.10 -18.06
C LEU A 160 -3.03 3.80 -17.27
N THR A 161 -3.16 2.55 -16.82
CA THR A 161 -4.11 2.21 -15.76
C THR A 161 -3.58 2.77 -14.44
N VAL A 162 -4.39 3.53 -13.72
CA VAL A 162 -4.02 4.12 -12.43
C VAL A 162 -4.70 3.41 -11.29
N SER A 163 -3.93 2.93 -10.31
CA SER A 163 -4.46 2.41 -9.04
C SER A 163 -4.04 3.29 -7.87
N CYS A 164 -4.92 3.43 -6.89
CA CYS A 164 -4.63 4.17 -5.67
C CYS A 164 -5.14 3.39 -4.45
N ASP A 165 -4.26 3.15 -3.49
CA ASP A 165 -4.67 2.79 -2.13
C ASP A 165 -4.95 4.09 -1.37
N LEU A 166 -6.20 4.29 -0.92
CA LEU A 166 -6.61 5.53 -0.24
C LEU A 166 -5.89 5.75 1.09
N ASN A 167 -5.54 4.70 1.77
CA ASN A 167 -4.56 4.58 2.86
C ASN A 167 -4.58 5.75 3.85
N PHE A 168 -5.75 6.11 4.37
CA PHE A 168 -5.92 7.24 5.29
C PHE A 168 -5.05 7.10 6.53
N ARG A 169 -4.40 8.20 6.92
CA ARG A 169 -3.58 8.30 8.14
C ARG A 169 -3.96 9.55 8.91
N LYS A 170 -4.68 9.37 10.02
CA LYS A 170 -5.18 10.45 10.88
C LYS A 170 -4.09 11.45 11.33
N ASN A 171 -2.86 10.99 11.50
CA ASN A 171 -1.74 11.81 11.99
C ASN A 171 -1.00 12.60 10.91
N LEU A 172 -1.37 12.43 9.64
CA LEU A 172 -0.92 13.26 8.51
C LEU A 172 -1.94 14.39 8.25
N TRP A 173 -1.96 14.99 7.08
CA TRP A 173 -2.91 16.07 6.73
C TRP A 173 -2.79 17.30 7.64
N LYS A 174 -1.55 17.78 7.91
CA LYS A 174 -1.26 18.87 8.84
C LYS A 174 -0.96 20.21 8.16
N TYR A 175 -1.17 20.32 6.86
CA TYR A 175 -0.85 21.51 6.06
C TYR A 175 -2.09 22.34 5.67
N GLY A 176 -3.19 22.20 6.42
CA GLY A 176 -4.37 23.03 6.27
C GLY A 176 -5.44 22.53 5.30
N LYS A 177 -5.24 21.37 4.64
CA LYS A 177 -6.24 20.69 3.80
C LYS A 177 -6.67 19.37 4.44
N GLU A 178 -7.93 19.03 4.31
CA GLU A 178 -8.45 17.74 4.74
C GLU A 178 -8.21 16.67 3.67
N ALA A 179 -8.07 15.41 4.11
CA ALA A 179 -7.92 14.26 3.19
C ALA A 179 -8.99 14.24 2.10
N LYS A 180 -10.24 14.50 2.49
CA LYS A 180 -11.39 14.52 1.60
C LYS A 180 -11.25 15.54 0.44
N GLU A 181 -10.66 16.69 0.69
CA GLU A 181 -10.50 17.72 -0.32
C GLU A 181 -9.51 17.27 -1.40
N VAL A 182 -8.36 16.76 -0.97
CA VAL A 182 -7.26 16.35 -1.86
C VAL A 182 -7.58 15.02 -2.55
N MET A 183 -8.00 14.02 -1.78
CA MET A 183 -8.23 12.68 -2.32
C MET A 183 -9.44 12.60 -3.23
N SER A 184 -10.48 13.45 -3.00
CA SER A 184 -11.62 13.51 -3.94
C SER A 184 -11.20 14.02 -5.33
N GLU A 185 -10.22 14.94 -5.40
CA GLU A 185 -9.70 15.40 -6.69
C GLU A 185 -8.79 14.34 -7.34
N LEU A 186 -7.87 13.75 -6.57
CA LEU A 186 -6.95 12.73 -7.06
C LEU A 186 -7.70 11.50 -7.60
N THR A 187 -8.73 11.05 -6.88
CA THR A 187 -9.48 9.83 -7.23
C THR A 187 -10.23 9.94 -8.57
N LYS A 188 -10.49 11.13 -9.09
CA LYS A 188 -11.05 11.32 -10.45
C LYS A 188 -10.17 10.72 -11.56
N TYR A 189 -8.89 10.53 -11.28
CA TYR A 189 -7.90 9.97 -12.22
C TYR A 189 -7.57 8.51 -11.96
N VAL A 190 -8.31 7.83 -11.08
CA VAL A 190 -8.03 6.47 -10.63
C VAL A 190 -8.97 5.46 -11.30
N ASP A 191 -8.41 4.40 -11.90
CA ASP A 191 -9.17 3.29 -12.48
C ASP A 191 -9.49 2.19 -11.46
N VAL A 192 -8.55 1.93 -10.51
CA VAL A 192 -8.67 0.87 -9.50
C VAL A 192 -8.45 1.47 -8.12
N ILE A 193 -9.51 1.53 -7.32
CA ILE A 193 -9.46 2.04 -5.95
C ILE A 193 -9.20 0.87 -5.00
N ILE A 194 -8.26 1.06 -4.08
CA ILE A 194 -8.00 0.14 -2.97
C ILE A 194 -8.27 0.91 -1.68
N ALA A 195 -9.01 0.31 -0.75
CA ALA A 195 -9.43 0.99 0.47
C ALA A 195 -9.75 0.00 1.60
N ASN A 196 -9.89 0.51 2.80
CA ASN A 196 -10.71 -0.08 3.84
C ASN A 196 -11.95 0.80 4.07
N GLU A 197 -12.82 0.43 5.00
CA GLU A 197 -14.05 1.17 5.31
C GLU A 197 -13.75 2.60 5.81
N GLU A 198 -12.77 2.77 6.70
CA GLU A 198 -12.34 4.07 7.21
C GLU A 198 -11.78 4.97 6.09
N ASP A 199 -11.05 4.39 5.15
CA ASP A 199 -10.50 5.12 4.01
C ASP A 199 -11.62 5.70 3.14
N CYS A 200 -12.67 4.93 2.84
CA CYS A 200 -13.82 5.43 2.06
C CYS A 200 -14.50 6.61 2.76
N GLN A 201 -14.66 6.53 4.08
CA GLN A 201 -15.28 7.57 4.86
C GLN A 201 -14.40 8.82 4.97
N LYS A 202 -13.14 8.65 5.36
CA LYS A 202 -12.25 9.78 5.69
C LYS A 202 -11.62 10.43 4.47
N SER A 203 -11.23 9.62 3.47
CA SER A 203 -10.59 10.13 2.24
C SER A 203 -11.59 10.58 1.18
N LEU A 204 -12.77 9.95 1.10
CA LEU A 204 -13.75 10.25 0.06
C LEU A 204 -15.02 10.91 0.59
N GLY A 205 -15.24 10.93 1.90
CA GLY A 205 -16.45 11.45 2.53
C GLY A 205 -17.69 10.65 2.18
N ILE A 206 -17.55 9.34 1.98
CA ILE A 206 -18.66 8.43 1.70
C ILE A 206 -18.98 7.73 3.01
N GLU A 207 -20.09 8.14 3.63
CA GLU A 207 -20.55 7.57 4.90
C GLU A 207 -21.33 6.29 4.65
N ASN A 208 -20.98 5.25 5.39
CA ASN A 208 -21.85 4.10 5.55
C ASN A 208 -22.70 4.36 6.81
N ASN A 209 -24.00 4.65 6.64
CA ASN A 209 -24.91 5.06 7.71
C ASN A 209 -25.22 3.97 8.74
N GLN A 210 -24.47 2.89 8.77
CA GLN A 210 -24.69 1.79 9.71
C GLN A 210 -23.44 1.48 10.51
N LYS A 211 -23.53 1.65 11.84
CA LYS A 211 -22.51 1.21 12.79
C LYS A 211 -22.29 -0.29 12.64
N VAL A 212 -21.05 -0.71 12.43
CA VAL A 212 -20.63 -2.12 12.51
C VAL A 212 -20.57 -2.48 14.00
N GLU A 213 -21.71 -2.82 14.61
CA GLU A 213 -21.78 -3.21 16.03
C GLU A 213 -21.69 -4.73 16.25
N SER A 214 -21.72 -5.54 15.21
CA SER A 214 -21.57 -6.99 15.30
C SER A 214 -20.35 -7.44 14.54
N GLY A 215 -19.47 -8.22 15.12
CA GLY A 215 -18.26 -8.76 14.51
C GLY A 215 -18.48 -9.75 13.35
N GLU A 216 -19.67 -9.75 12.75
CA GLU A 216 -19.99 -10.45 11.51
C GLU A 216 -19.90 -9.47 10.34
N LEU A 217 -19.07 -9.83 9.34
CA LEU A 217 -18.94 -9.11 8.08
C LEU A 217 -20.26 -9.15 7.33
N ASP A 218 -20.99 -8.04 7.34
CA ASP A 218 -22.18 -7.87 6.53
C ASP A 218 -21.78 -7.56 5.09
N THR A 219 -21.75 -8.59 4.26
CA THR A 219 -21.36 -8.52 2.84
C THR A 219 -22.17 -7.52 2.04
N LYS A 220 -23.46 -7.34 2.35
CA LYS A 220 -24.34 -6.38 1.66
C LYS A 220 -23.89 -4.94 1.90
N LYS A 221 -23.47 -4.62 3.12
CA LYS A 221 -22.96 -3.26 3.44
C LYS A 221 -21.73 -2.90 2.64
N TYR A 222 -20.81 -3.86 2.47
CA TYR A 222 -19.61 -3.62 1.65
C TYR A 222 -19.92 -3.53 0.15
N GLU A 223 -20.92 -4.27 -0.33
CA GLU A 223 -21.39 -4.13 -1.70
C GLU A 223 -22.02 -2.75 -1.93
N GLU A 224 -22.87 -2.29 -1.01
CA GLU A 224 -23.49 -0.94 -1.07
C GLU A 224 -22.43 0.17 -1.00
N LEU A 225 -21.43 0.04 -0.10
CA LEU A 225 -20.30 0.96 -0.02
C LEU A 225 -19.51 1.01 -1.32
N ALA A 226 -19.17 -0.15 -1.87
CA ALA A 226 -18.41 -0.26 -3.12
C ALA A 226 -19.19 0.39 -4.30
N LYS A 227 -20.49 0.16 -4.38
CA LYS A 227 -21.37 0.82 -5.36
C LYS A 227 -21.36 2.34 -5.18
N ALA A 228 -21.57 2.83 -3.97
CA ALA A 228 -21.59 4.28 -3.68
C ALA A 228 -20.26 4.96 -4.05
N VAL A 229 -19.12 4.29 -3.84
CA VAL A 229 -17.81 4.82 -4.25
C VAL A 229 -17.73 4.89 -5.77
N LEU A 230 -18.04 3.82 -6.49
CA LEU A 230 -17.94 3.83 -7.95
C LEU A 230 -18.98 4.77 -8.59
N ASP A 231 -20.16 4.95 -8.01
CA ASP A 231 -21.17 5.91 -8.50
C ASP A 231 -20.66 7.35 -8.39
N LYS A 232 -19.93 7.66 -7.29
CA LYS A 232 -19.30 8.97 -7.11
C LYS A 232 -18.13 9.21 -8.07
N TYR A 233 -17.42 8.16 -8.46
CA TYR A 233 -16.25 8.22 -9.36
C TYR A 233 -16.50 7.39 -10.62
N PRO A 234 -17.21 7.95 -11.62
CA PRO A 234 -17.68 7.21 -12.79
C PRO A 234 -16.56 6.65 -13.67
N ASP A 235 -15.39 7.26 -13.65
CA ASP A 235 -14.20 6.81 -14.41
C ASP A 235 -13.46 5.64 -13.74
N ALA A 236 -13.67 5.43 -12.44
CA ALA A 236 -13.13 4.27 -11.74
C ALA A 236 -13.85 2.99 -12.18
N LYS A 237 -13.09 1.97 -12.51
CA LYS A 237 -13.58 0.70 -13.05
C LYS A 237 -13.84 -0.32 -11.94
N LYS A 238 -13.03 -0.28 -10.89
CA LYS A 238 -13.06 -1.28 -9.81
C LYS A 238 -12.71 -0.64 -8.47
N ILE A 239 -13.27 -1.23 -7.41
CA ILE A 239 -12.85 -0.98 -6.04
C ILE A 239 -12.63 -2.30 -5.31
N ALA A 240 -11.51 -2.43 -4.62
CA ALA A 240 -11.23 -3.51 -3.69
C ALA A 240 -11.20 -2.97 -2.26
N ILE A 241 -11.92 -3.62 -1.35
CA ILE A 241 -12.01 -3.21 0.06
C ILE A 241 -11.45 -4.34 0.93
N THR A 242 -10.42 -4.03 1.71
CA THR A 242 -9.85 -4.97 2.69
C THR A 242 -10.72 -5.05 3.92
N LEU A 243 -10.96 -6.27 4.39
CA LEU A 243 -11.84 -6.61 5.50
C LEU A 243 -11.00 -7.23 6.62
N ARG A 244 -10.69 -6.43 7.65
CA ARG A 244 -9.88 -6.87 8.78
C ARG A 244 -10.69 -6.92 10.06
N GLU A 245 -10.80 -8.11 10.63
CA GLU A 245 -11.36 -8.30 11.99
C GLU A 245 -10.20 -8.42 12.98
N SER A 246 -9.87 -7.33 13.67
CA SER A 246 -8.79 -7.33 14.67
C SER A 246 -9.26 -7.93 15.98
N LYS A 247 -8.68 -9.07 16.39
CA LYS A 247 -8.95 -9.74 17.68
C LYS A 247 -7.93 -9.33 18.75
N SER A 248 -6.67 -9.18 18.34
CA SER A 248 -5.58 -8.67 19.17
C SER A 248 -4.43 -8.13 18.32
N ALA A 249 -3.37 -7.64 18.95
CA ALA A 249 -2.17 -7.24 18.23
C ALA A 249 -1.49 -8.39 17.47
N SER A 250 -1.72 -9.64 17.88
CA SER A 250 -1.11 -10.84 17.31
C SER A 250 -2.09 -11.73 16.54
N HIS A 251 -3.38 -11.34 16.44
CA HIS A 251 -4.40 -12.18 15.84
C HIS A 251 -5.44 -11.35 15.09
N ASN A 252 -5.56 -11.62 13.78
CA ASN A 252 -6.56 -11.02 12.89
C ASN A 252 -7.25 -12.10 12.07
N ASN A 253 -8.51 -11.85 11.69
CA ASN A 253 -9.06 -12.44 10.48
C ASN A 253 -8.84 -11.45 9.32
N TRP A 254 -8.56 -12.01 8.14
CA TRP A 254 -8.22 -11.24 6.94
C TRP A 254 -8.95 -11.76 5.72
N SER A 255 -9.66 -10.87 5.04
CA SER A 255 -10.35 -11.11 3.77
C SER A 255 -10.48 -9.80 3.01
N ALA A 256 -11.06 -9.83 1.83
CA ALA A 256 -11.36 -8.63 1.06
C ALA A 256 -12.57 -8.85 0.15
N CYS A 257 -13.12 -7.79 -0.41
CA CYS A 257 -14.08 -7.84 -1.50
C CYS A 257 -13.63 -6.96 -2.66
N ILE A 258 -14.15 -7.23 -3.85
CA ILE A 258 -13.96 -6.43 -5.06
C ILE A 258 -15.29 -6.24 -5.77
N TYR A 259 -15.52 -5.03 -6.29
CA TYR A 259 -16.67 -4.69 -7.14
C TYR A 259 -16.18 -4.04 -8.43
N ASN A 260 -16.67 -4.52 -9.58
CA ASN A 260 -16.27 -4.08 -10.91
C ASN A 260 -17.43 -3.45 -11.72
N ARG A 261 -18.41 -2.89 -11.05
CA ARG A 261 -19.67 -2.34 -11.58
C ARG A 261 -20.70 -3.37 -12.07
N LYS A 262 -20.31 -4.63 -12.22
CA LYS A 262 -21.20 -5.72 -12.66
C LYS A 262 -21.34 -6.78 -11.58
N GLU A 263 -20.23 -7.17 -11.00
CA GLU A 263 -20.12 -8.31 -10.10
C GLU A 263 -19.41 -7.91 -8.82
N PHE A 264 -19.88 -8.47 -7.72
CA PHE A 264 -19.29 -8.30 -6.39
C PHE A 264 -18.78 -9.65 -5.89
N TYR A 265 -17.52 -9.72 -5.51
CA TYR A 265 -16.87 -10.92 -5.00
C TYR A 265 -16.32 -10.68 -3.60
N VAL A 266 -16.36 -11.72 -2.77
CA VAL A 266 -15.73 -11.75 -1.46
C VAL A 266 -14.75 -12.93 -1.43
N SER A 267 -13.53 -12.67 -0.98
CA SER A 267 -12.48 -13.69 -0.90
C SER A 267 -12.69 -14.69 0.24
N LYS A 268 -11.89 -15.75 0.21
CA LYS A 268 -11.68 -16.58 1.40
C LYS A 268 -11.24 -15.72 2.58
N LYS A 269 -11.59 -16.19 3.80
CA LYS A 269 -11.15 -15.58 5.05
C LYS A 269 -9.98 -16.40 5.62
N TYR A 270 -8.86 -15.74 5.87
CA TYR A 270 -7.71 -16.32 6.55
C TYR A 270 -7.71 -15.91 8.02
N GLU A 271 -7.58 -16.88 8.91
CA GLU A 271 -7.32 -16.63 10.34
C GLU A 271 -5.81 -16.55 10.55
N ILE A 272 -5.29 -15.35 10.82
CA ILE A 272 -3.86 -15.10 10.98
C ILE A 272 -3.55 -15.03 12.48
N LYS A 273 -2.93 -16.08 12.99
CA LYS A 273 -2.43 -16.18 14.38
C LYS A 273 -0.93 -15.92 14.41
N ASN A 274 -0.44 -15.44 15.56
CA ASN A 274 0.99 -15.19 15.78
C ASN A 274 1.61 -14.25 14.72
N ILE A 275 0.95 -13.12 14.49
CA ILE A 275 1.44 -12.11 13.55
C ILE A 275 2.87 -11.68 13.94
N VAL A 276 3.81 -11.85 13.01
CA VAL A 276 5.22 -11.44 13.16
C VAL A 276 5.34 -9.93 12.92
N ASP A 277 4.76 -9.45 11.82
CA ASP A 277 4.73 -8.04 11.48
C ASP A 277 3.51 -7.72 10.62
N ARG A 278 2.77 -6.69 11.02
CA ARG A 278 1.56 -6.27 10.26
C ARG A 278 1.80 -5.09 9.33
N VAL A 279 2.98 -4.44 9.44
CA VAL A 279 3.35 -3.34 8.54
C VAL A 279 3.60 -3.89 7.15
N GLY A 280 3.12 -3.21 6.12
CA GLY A 280 3.21 -3.67 4.73
C GLY A 280 2.15 -4.71 4.31
N GLY A 281 1.23 -5.12 5.22
CA GLY A 281 0.15 -6.06 4.88
C GLY A 281 -0.82 -5.50 3.83
N GLY A 282 -1.22 -4.22 3.96
CA GLY A 282 -2.03 -3.50 2.96
C GLY A 282 -1.29 -3.36 1.62
N ASP A 283 -0.02 -2.98 1.68
CA ASP A 283 0.81 -2.81 0.47
C ASP A 283 1.01 -4.15 -0.26
N SER A 284 1.17 -5.25 0.51
CA SER A 284 1.22 -6.61 -0.06
C SER A 284 -0.10 -7.01 -0.71
N PHE A 285 -1.24 -6.61 -0.14
CA PHE A 285 -2.54 -6.78 -0.78
C PHE A 285 -2.60 -5.98 -2.09
N ALA A 286 -2.20 -4.70 -2.08
CA ALA A 286 -2.19 -3.86 -3.27
C ALA A 286 -1.29 -4.42 -4.38
N GLY A 287 -0.06 -4.83 -4.05
CA GLY A 287 0.85 -5.49 -4.98
C GLY A 287 0.28 -6.80 -5.54
N GLY A 288 -0.31 -7.62 -4.66
CA GLY A 288 -0.99 -8.86 -5.07
C GLY A 288 -2.20 -8.62 -5.98
N LEU A 289 -3.00 -7.57 -5.70
CA LEU A 289 -4.14 -7.22 -6.53
C LEU A 289 -3.70 -6.73 -7.92
N ILE A 290 -2.69 -5.86 -7.99
CA ILE A 290 -2.13 -5.38 -9.27
C ILE A 290 -1.57 -6.56 -10.06
N TYR A 291 -0.81 -7.46 -9.42
CA TYR A 291 -0.35 -8.69 -10.07
C TYR A 291 -1.53 -9.51 -10.60
N GLY A 292 -2.54 -9.74 -9.76
CA GLY A 292 -3.70 -10.56 -10.11
C GLY A 292 -4.49 -9.99 -11.28
N LEU A 293 -4.78 -8.68 -11.27
CA LEU A 293 -5.52 -8.02 -12.35
C LEU A 293 -4.76 -8.00 -13.70
N ASN A 294 -3.44 -8.19 -13.68
CA ASN A 294 -2.62 -8.28 -14.90
C ASN A 294 -2.40 -9.72 -15.39
N ASN A 295 -2.64 -10.75 -14.55
CA ASN A 295 -2.23 -12.11 -14.85
C ASN A 295 -3.34 -13.18 -14.75
N TYR A 296 -4.49 -12.84 -14.17
CA TYR A 296 -5.65 -13.75 -14.08
C TYR A 296 -6.81 -13.24 -14.94
N GLU A 297 -7.67 -14.17 -15.35
CA GLU A 297 -8.81 -13.87 -16.23
C GLU A 297 -9.98 -13.20 -15.47
N THR A 298 -10.11 -13.47 -14.16
CA THR A 298 -11.24 -12.98 -13.35
C THR A 298 -10.79 -12.15 -12.16
N ASP A 299 -11.62 -11.17 -11.80
CA ASP A 299 -11.39 -10.35 -10.60
C ASP A 299 -11.41 -11.17 -9.30
N ALA A 300 -12.19 -12.25 -9.29
CA ALA A 300 -12.22 -13.17 -8.14
C ALA A 300 -10.87 -13.86 -7.93
N GLN A 301 -10.21 -14.33 -8.99
CA GLN A 301 -8.86 -14.91 -8.88
C GLN A 301 -7.83 -13.87 -8.47
N ALA A 302 -7.91 -12.67 -9.02
CA ALA A 302 -7.03 -11.55 -8.63
C ALA A 302 -7.19 -11.21 -7.14
N LEU A 303 -8.42 -11.19 -6.63
CA LEU A 303 -8.72 -10.94 -5.22
C LEU A 303 -8.17 -12.04 -4.31
N GLU A 304 -8.37 -13.31 -4.65
CA GLU A 304 -7.86 -14.45 -3.87
C GLU A 304 -6.33 -14.42 -3.79
N PHE A 305 -5.64 -14.10 -4.88
CA PHE A 305 -4.19 -13.93 -4.89
C PHE A 305 -3.75 -12.79 -3.96
N ALA A 306 -4.42 -11.64 -4.02
CA ALA A 306 -4.11 -10.47 -3.20
C ALA A 306 -4.25 -10.76 -1.70
N VAL A 307 -5.32 -11.44 -1.31
CA VAL A 307 -5.57 -11.81 0.09
C VAL A 307 -4.57 -12.84 0.59
N ALA A 308 -4.21 -13.84 -0.23
CA ALA A 308 -3.19 -14.83 0.09
C ALA A 308 -1.80 -14.16 0.26
N ALA A 309 -1.42 -13.26 -0.64
CA ALA A 309 -0.17 -12.51 -0.56
C ALA A 309 -0.07 -11.69 0.73
N SER A 310 -1.13 -10.97 1.07
CA SER A 310 -1.20 -10.20 2.32
C SER A 310 -1.19 -11.10 3.56
N CYS A 311 -1.86 -12.25 3.52
CA CYS A 311 -1.83 -13.24 4.59
C CYS A 311 -0.38 -13.69 4.89
N LEU A 312 0.37 -14.09 3.88
CA LEU A 312 1.78 -14.51 4.02
C LEU A 312 2.66 -13.38 4.57
N LYS A 313 2.43 -12.13 4.14
CA LYS A 313 3.19 -10.99 4.65
C LYS A 313 3.15 -10.85 6.16
N HIS A 314 2.05 -11.19 6.81
CA HIS A 314 1.93 -11.12 8.27
C HIS A 314 2.88 -12.09 9.02
N SER A 315 3.46 -13.07 8.34
CA SER A 315 4.47 -13.99 8.87
C SER A 315 5.92 -13.53 8.63
N ILE A 316 6.11 -12.39 7.95
CA ILE A 316 7.43 -11.88 7.51
C ILE A 316 7.74 -10.57 8.21
N GLY A 317 8.91 -10.48 8.87
CA GLY A 317 9.38 -9.24 9.49
C GLY A 317 9.81 -8.18 8.46
N GLY A 318 9.70 -6.91 8.83
CA GLY A 318 9.99 -5.78 7.94
C GLY A 318 8.78 -5.38 7.10
N ASP A 319 8.90 -4.32 6.30
CA ASP A 319 7.80 -3.80 5.48
C ASP A 319 7.63 -4.61 4.19
N PHE A 320 8.73 -5.02 3.58
CA PHE A 320 8.72 -5.70 2.29
C PHE A 320 8.12 -7.10 2.37
N ASN A 321 7.24 -7.40 1.44
CA ASN A 321 6.78 -8.75 1.24
C ASN A 321 7.88 -9.56 0.54
N ARG A 322 8.35 -10.62 1.21
CA ARG A 322 9.39 -11.53 0.70
C ARG A 322 8.81 -12.87 0.25
N ALA A 323 7.48 -13.03 0.25
CA ALA A 323 6.84 -14.23 -0.26
C ALA A 323 7.01 -14.33 -1.78
N SER A 324 7.40 -15.50 -2.24
CA SER A 324 7.53 -15.81 -3.66
C SER A 324 6.16 -16.03 -4.32
N LEU A 325 6.12 -15.90 -5.65
CA LEU A 325 4.93 -16.20 -6.43
C LEU A 325 4.39 -17.61 -6.18
N SER A 326 5.29 -18.60 -6.03
CA SER A 326 4.90 -19.99 -5.76
C SER A 326 4.25 -20.17 -4.39
N GLU A 327 4.76 -19.51 -3.36
CA GLU A 327 4.17 -19.56 -2.02
C GLU A 327 2.76 -18.94 -2.00
N VAL A 328 2.58 -17.79 -2.66
CA VAL A 328 1.26 -17.16 -2.74
C VAL A 328 0.27 -18.05 -3.50
N LYS A 329 0.67 -18.64 -4.63
CA LYS A 329 -0.15 -19.57 -5.40
C LYS A 329 -0.51 -20.83 -4.62
N ALA A 330 0.43 -21.38 -3.84
CA ALA A 330 0.18 -22.57 -3.01
C ALA A 330 -0.87 -22.25 -1.93
N LEU A 331 -0.73 -21.13 -1.21
CA LEU A 331 -1.71 -20.71 -0.21
C LEU A 331 -3.08 -20.41 -0.84
N MET A 332 -3.13 -19.72 -1.97
CA MET A 332 -4.35 -19.46 -2.73
C MET A 332 -5.05 -20.76 -3.12
N GLY A 333 -4.28 -21.79 -3.52
CA GLY A 333 -4.75 -23.14 -3.86
C GLY A 333 -5.20 -23.98 -2.66
N GLY A 334 -5.03 -23.51 -1.43
CA GLY A 334 -5.48 -24.17 -0.20
C GLY A 334 -4.37 -24.86 0.60
N ASP A 335 -3.10 -24.82 0.17
CA ASP A 335 -1.98 -25.35 0.96
C ASP A 335 -1.54 -24.35 2.03
N GLY A 336 -2.26 -24.33 3.13
CA GLY A 336 -1.93 -23.60 4.36
C GLY A 336 -1.29 -24.47 5.45
N SER A 337 -0.78 -25.64 5.10
CA SER A 337 -0.32 -26.65 6.07
C SER A 337 0.97 -26.28 6.80
N GLY A 338 1.77 -25.32 6.28
CA GLY A 338 3.06 -24.95 6.84
C GLY A 338 4.09 -26.10 6.87
N ARG A 339 3.88 -27.16 6.06
CA ARG A 339 4.82 -28.27 5.98
C ARG A 339 6.12 -27.84 5.32
N VAL A 340 7.23 -28.49 5.73
CA VAL A 340 8.53 -28.25 5.13
C VAL A 340 8.49 -28.60 3.64
N GLN A 341 8.75 -27.60 2.80
CA GLN A 341 8.94 -27.79 1.36
C GLN A 341 10.37 -28.28 1.11
N ARG A 342 10.53 -29.38 0.40
CA ARG A 342 11.83 -30.01 0.07
C ARG A 342 12.03 -30.04 -1.44
#